data_f7e36de96acc532f1a6661000c7f7467
#
_entry.id   f7e36de96acc532f1a6661000c7f7467
#
_cell.length_a   1.000
_cell.length_b   1.000
_cell.length_c   1.000
_cell.angle_alpha   90.00
_cell.angle_beta   90.00
_cell.angle_gamma   90.00
#
_symmetry.space_group_name_H-M   'P 1'
#
loop_
_entity.id
_entity.type
_entity.pdbx_description
1 polymer ?
#
loop_
_entity_poly.entity_id
_entity_poly.type
_entity_poly.pdbx_seq_one_letter_code
_entity_poly.pdbx_strand_id
1 'polypeptide(L)'
;PVNALDAALRKALIVKYPQLKSMHLADYKVRILTPAEATAALTRVMIESRDSDGRSWTTIGVSPNVIDASYNALYDAITYFLLKGRARAA
;
A
#
# COMPACT_ATOMS: atom_id res chain seq x y z
N PRO A 1 11.29 -3.08 -5.14
CA PRO A 1 11.00 -1.66 -4.83
C PRO A 1 9.92 -1.48 -3.78
N VAL A 2 8.81 -2.25 -3.83
CA VAL A 2 7.75 -2.07 -2.84
C VAL A 2 8.20 -2.47 -1.43
N ASN A 3 9.02 -3.49 -1.31
CA ASN A 3 9.53 -3.91 0.00
C ASN A 3 10.41 -2.83 0.63
N ALA A 4 11.22 -2.16 -0.19
CA ALA A 4 12.06 -1.07 0.29
C ALA A 4 11.22 0.13 0.72
N LEU A 5 10.19 0.48 -0.04
CA LEU A 5 9.27 1.54 0.31
C LEU A 5 8.49 1.23 1.58
N ASP A 6 8.00 0.01 1.70
CA ASP A 6 7.28 -0.43 2.89
C ASP A 6 8.17 -0.34 4.13
N ALA A 7 9.40 -0.82 4.03
CA ALA A 7 10.35 -0.76 5.14
C ALA A 7 10.65 0.69 5.55
N ALA A 8 10.84 1.58 4.56
CA ALA A 8 11.12 2.99 4.83
C ALA A 8 9.93 3.68 5.49
N LEU A 9 8.73 3.45 4.99
CA LEU A 9 7.52 4.03 5.57
C LEU A 9 7.27 3.52 6.99
N ARG A 10 7.45 2.23 7.22
CA ARG A 10 7.28 1.64 8.55
C ARG A 10 8.29 2.20 9.52
N LYS A 11 9.55 2.31 9.13
CA LYS A 11 10.59 2.85 9.98
C LYS A 11 10.26 4.29 10.40
N ALA A 12 9.72 5.08 9.47
CA ALA A 12 9.37 6.47 9.76
C ALA A 12 8.13 6.59 10.65
N LEU A 13 7.15 5.69 10.48
CA LEU A 13 5.84 5.82 11.12
C LEU A 13 5.68 4.98 12.39
N ILE A 14 6.50 3.94 12.58
CA ILE A 14 6.32 2.99 13.67
C ILE A 14 6.46 3.67 15.04
N VAL A 15 7.28 4.70 15.14
CA VAL A 15 7.50 5.44 16.37
C VAL A 15 6.21 6.13 16.81
N LYS A 16 5.47 6.70 15.85
CA LYS A 16 4.24 7.42 16.12
C LYS A 16 3.02 6.48 16.14
N TYR A 17 3.07 5.42 15.36
CA TYR A 17 1.97 4.47 15.21
C TYR A 17 2.49 3.04 15.43
N PRO A 18 2.77 2.64 16.70
CA PRO A 18 3.33 1.31 16.96
C PRO A 18 2.42 0.17 16.55
N GLN A 19 1.12 0.41 16.37
CA GLN A 19 0.17 -0.60 15.90
C GLN A 19 0.48 -1.10 14.49
N LEU A 20 1.33 -0.39 13.72
CA LEU A 20 1.76 -0.84 12.40
C LEU A 20 2.52 -2.16 12.43
N LYS A 21 3.02 -2.57 13.60
CA LYS A 21 3.69 -3.87 13.76
C LYS A 21 2.76 -5.04 13.47
N SER A 22 1.45 -4.86 13.63
CA SER A 22 0.48 -5.93 13.40
C SER A 22 0.01 -6.00 11.95
N MET A 23 0.45 -5.07 11.10
CA MET A 23 0.11 -5.03 9.69
C MET A 23 1.29 -5.50 8.85
N HIS A 24 1.03 -6.31 7.83
CA HIS A 24 2.07 -6.74 6.90
C HIS A 24 1.54 -6.86 5.49
N LEU A 25 2.46 -6.85 4.52
CA LEU A 25 2.12 -7.08 3.12
C LEU A 25 1.90 -8.56 2.89
N ALA A 26 0.73 -8.92 2.38
CA ALA A 26 0.41 -10.31 2.07
C ALA A 26 0.67 -10.61 0.60
N ASP A 27 0.42 -9.66 -0.30
CA ASP A 27 0.62 -9.85 -1.73
C ASP A 27 0.89 -8.52 -2.41
N TYR A 28 1.53 -8.59 -3.57
CA TYR A 28 1.91 -7.42 -4.35
C TYR A 28 1.91 -7.79 -5.82
N LYS A 29 1.16 -7.04 -6.62
CA LYS A 29 1.05 -7.28 -8.06
C LYS A 29 1.23 -5.99 -8.82
N VAL A 30 1.96 -6.05 -9.92
CA VAL A 30 2.19 -4.91 -10.81
C VAL A 30 1.66 -5.28 -12.19
N ARG A 31 0.90 -4.38 -12.78
CA ARG A 31 0.43 -4.54 -14.14
C ARG A 31 0.68 -3.27 -14.93
N ILE A 32 1.23 -3.42 -16.12
CA ILE A 32 1.41 -2.28 -17.03
C ILE A 32 0.16 -2.18 -17.89
N LEU A 33 -0.46 -1.00 -17.86
CA LEU A 33 -1.65 -0.69 -18.65
C LEU A 33 -1.23 0.19 -19.80
N THR A 34 -1.48 -0.27 -21.03
CA THR A 34 -1.17 0.50 -22.23
C THR A 34 -2.46 0.72 -22.98
N PRO A 35 -3.16 1.86 -22.75
CA PRO A 35 -4.36 2.16 -23.51
C PRO A 35 -4.03 2.27 -25.01
N ALA A 36 -4.95 1.84 -25.86
CA ALA A 36 -4.72 1.76 -27.29
C ALA A 36 -4.35 3.11 -27.91
N GLU A 37 -4.78 4.20 -27.31
CA GLU A 37 -4.58 5.56 -27.84
C GLU A 37 -3.57 6.38 -27.05
N ALA A 38 -2.94 5.78 -26.01
CA ALA A 38 -2.02 6.52 -25.14
C ALA A 38 -0.59 6.38 -25.62
N THR A 39 0.16 7.46 -25.55
CA THR A 39 1.58 7.48 -25.87
C THR A 39 2.44 7.05 -24.68
N ALA A 40 1.86 6.96 -23.48
CA ALA A 40 2.57 6.58 -22.28
C ALA A 40 1.82 5.45 -21.57
N ALA A 41 2.55 4.43 -21.13
CA ALA A 41 2.00 3.35 -20.33
C ALA A 41 1.76 3.82 -18.91
N LEU A 42 0.70 3.30 -18.29
CA LEU A 42 0.45 3.48 -16.86
C LEU A 42 0.79 2.19 -16.12
N THR A 43 1.34 2.33 -14.93
CA THR A 43 1.61 1.20 -14.06
C THR A 43 0.55 1.16 -12.97
N ARG A 44 -0.07 0.00 -12.81
CA ARG A 44 -1.02 -0.25 -11.74
C ARG A 44 -0.39 -1.18 -10.73
N VAL A 45 -0.33 -0.74 -9.48
CA VAL A 45 0.19 -1.52 -8.37
C VAL A 45 -0.97 -1.89 -7.47
N MET A 46 -1.13 -3.18 -7.20
CA MET A 46 -2.14 -3.69 -6.28
C MET A 46 -1.43 -4.31 -5.09
N ILE A 47 -1.83 -3.90 -3.90
CA ILE A 47 -1.25 -4.40 -2.66
C ILE A 47 -2.35 -4.99 -1.80
N GLU A 48 -2.14 -6.24 -1.38
CA GLU A 48 -2.96 -6.86 -0.36
C GLU A 48 -2.22 -6.80 0.96
N SER A 49 -2.87 -6.22 1.96
CA SER A 49 -2.33 -6.11 3.31
C SER A 49 -3.16 -6.96 4.26
N ARG A 50 -2.52 -7.40 5.34
CA ARG A 50 -3.18 -8.26 6.32
C ARG A 50 -2.75 -7.85 7.72
N ASP A 51 -3.67 -7.92 8.69
CA ASP A 51 -3.33 -7.63 10.08
C ASP A 51 -3.27 -8.92 10.91
N SER A 52 -2.92 -8.77 12.19
CA SER A 52 -2.78 -9.91 13.11
C SER A 52 -4.12 -10.57 13.43
N ASP A 53 -5.25 -9.91 13.18
CA ASP A 53 -6.59 -10.47 13.39
C ASP A 53 -7.08 -11.28 12.20
N GLY A 54 -6.27 -11.41 11.16
CA GLY A 54 -6.63 -12.14 9.96
C GLY A 54 -7.43 -11.34 8.95
N ARG A 55 -7.62 -10.05 9.18
CA ARG A 55 -8.30 -9.18 8.22
C ARG A 55 -7.37 -8.79 7.10
N SER A 56 -7.92 -8.69 5.90
CA SER A 56 -7.15 -8.29 4.75
C SER A 56 -7.88 -7.19 3.99
N TRP A 57 -7.11 -6.37 3.28
CA TRP A 57 -7.68 -5.32 2.42
C TRP A 57 -6.74 -5.10 1.25
N THR A 58 -7.30 -4.61 0.16
CA THR A 58 -6.56 -4.37 -1.07
C THR A 58 -6.60 -2.89 -1.41
N THR A 59 -5.45 -2.35 -1.78
CA THR A 59 -5.33 -0.97 -2.23
C THR A 59 -4.64 -0.92 -3.57
N ILE A 60 -4.91 0.14 -4.34
CA ILE A 60 -4.42 0.26 -5.71
C ILE A 60 -3.83 1.65 -5.90
N GLY A 61 -2.65 1.69 -6.53
CA GLY A 61 -2.04 2.94 -6.98
C GLY A 61 -1.81 2.87 -8.48
N VAL A 62 -2.02 3.98 -9.17
CA VAL A 62 -1.81 4.07 -10.61
C VAL A 62 -0.97 5.30 -10.91
N SER A 63 0.09 5.12 -11.69
CA SER A 63 1.00 6.21 -12.08
C SER A 63 1.83 5.74 -13.27
N PRO A 64 2.33 6.65 -14.12
CA PRO A 64 3.33 6.28 -15.12
C PRO A 64 4.61 5.74 -14.49
N ASN A 65 4.89 6.08 -13.23
CA ASN A 65 6.06 5.67 -12.48
C ASN A 65 5.68 4.60 -11.47
N VAL A 66 6.36 3.44 -11.51
CA VAL A 66 6.05 2.31 -10.63
C VAL A 66 6.29 2.64 -9.16
N ILE A 67 7.27 3.49 -8.87
CA ILE A 67 7.57 3.88 -7.50
C ILE A 67 6.44 4.75 -6.93
N ASP A 68 5.96 5.71 -7.70
CA ASP A 68 4.82 6.54 -7.30
C ASP A 68 3.55 5.71 -7.11
N ALA A 69 3.29 4.77 -8.04
CA ALA A 69 2.14 3.88 -7.93
C ALA A 69 2.22 3.01 -6.67
N SER A 70 3.41 2.49 -6.39
CA SER A 70 3.66 1.68 -5.19
C SER A 70 3.48 2.50 -3.92
N TYR A 71 4.01 3.72 -3.92
CA TYR A 71 3.87 4.63 -2.78
C TYR A 71 2.41 4.93 -2.50
N ASN A 72 1.64 5.25 -3.54
CA ASN A 72 0.21 5.56 -3.39
C ASN A 72 -0.56 4.37 -2.83
N ALA A 73 -0.29 3.17 -3.33
CA ALA A 73 -0.95 1.97 -2.83
C ALA A 73 -0.59 1.68 -1.37
N LEU A 74 0.69 1.85 -1.00
CA LEU A 74 1.14 1.66 0.38
C LEU A 74 0.56 2.70 1.31
N TYR A 75 0.54 3.95 0.88
CA TYR A 75 -0.02 5.05 1.67
C TYR A 75 -1.49 4.78 1.98
N ASP A 76 -2.25 4.38 0.98
CA ASP A 76 -3.66 4.05 1.16
C ASP A 76 -3.84 2.84 2.08
N ALA A 77 -2.99 1.82 1.95
CA ALA A 77 -3.06 0.63 2.80
C ALA A 77 -2.82 0.98 4.27
N ILE A 78 -1.80 1.77 4.55
CA ILE A 78 -1.46 2.19 5.91
C ILE A 78 -2.55 3.11 6.48
N THR A 79 -3.02 4.06 5.67
CA THR A 79 -4.08 4.98 6.08
C THR A 79 -5.34 4.22 6.45
N TYR A 80 -5.74 3.26 5.61
CA TYR A 80 -6.90 2.43 5.89
C TYR A 80 -6.75 1.69 7.22
N PHE A 81 -5.59 1.08 7.44
CA PHE A 81 -5.33 0.34 8.67
C PHE A 81 -5.44 1.24 9.90
N LEU A 82 -4.84 2.42 9.85
CA LEU A 82 -4.84 3.35 10.99
C LEU A 82 -6.26 3.88 11.27
N LEU A 83 -7.01 4.20 10.22
CA LEU A 83 -8.38 4.68 10.40
C LEU A 83 -9.30 3.59 10.96
N LYS A 84 -9.16 2.36 10.50
CA LYS A 84 -9.94 1.23 11.03
C LYS A 84 -9.59 0.94 12.47
N GLY A 85 -8.31 1.03 12.82
CA GLY A 85 -7.86 0.86 14.20
C GLY A 85 -8.47 1.90 15.14
N ARG A 86 -8.54 3.16 14.69
CA ARG A 86 -9.16 4.23 15.47
C ARG A 86 -10.65 3.99 15.65
N ALA A 87 -11.33 3.57 14.60
CA ALA A 87 -12.76 3.28 14.68
C ALA A 87 -13.07 2.18 15.68
N ARG A 88 -12.19 1.19 15.78
CA ARG A 88 -12.34 0.10 16.75
C ARG A 88 -12.03 0.54 18.17
N ALA A 89 -11.05 1.42 18.33
CA ALA A 89 -10.66 1.92 19.64
C ALA A 89 -11.72 2.85 20.24
N ALA A 90 -12.51 3.46 19.37
CA ALA A 90 -13.61 4.30 19.81
C ALA A 90 -14.84 3.48 20.18
#